data_d4ba6158e5c226d6347999a421b2a50f
#
_entry.id   d4ba6158e5c226d6347999a421b2a50f
#
_cell.length_a   1.000
_cell.length_b   1.000
_cell.length_c   1.000
_cell.angle_alpha   90.00
_cell.angle_beta   90.00
_cell.angle_gamma   90.00
#
_symmetry.space_group_name_H-M   'P 1'
#
loop_
_entity.id
_entity.type
_entity.pdbx_description
1 polymer ?
#
loop_
_entity_poly.entity_id
_entity_poly.type
_entity_poly.pdbx_seq_one_letter_code
_entity_poly.pdbx_strand_id
1 'polypeptide(L)'
;MDTEIRIYTGGIIYAVICGDIDHHTAKGIRSDIDKAIIERDPKLLILDFSRVTFMDSSGIGLVMGRYRQMADRGGEVILTEVVGYIRKVFQLSGIDRLTKIVGDVSRYIGCEQRLDEEDIKEEKTDEAKAY
;
A
#
# COMPACT_ATOMS: atom_id res chain seq x y z
N MET A 1 -10.33 1.99 -12.40
CA MET A 1 -9.33 2.48 -11.43
C MET A 1 -8.84 1.31 -10.61
N ASP A 2 -7.57 1.08 -10.70
CA ASP A 2 -6.98 -0.13 -10.13
C ASP A 2 -6.48 0.05 -8.70
N THR A 3 -6.30 1.31 -8.27
CA THR A 3 -5.75 1.58 -6.93
C THR A 3 -6.28 2.91 -6.40
N GLU A 4 -6.79 2.86 -5.18
CA GLU A 4 -7.15 4.07 -4.45
C GLU A 4 -6.07 4.33 -3.39
N ILE A 5 -5.41 5.47 -3.47
CA ILE A 5 -4.36 5.84 -2.53
C ILE A 5 -4.94 6.79 -1.48
N ARG A 6 -4.83 6.40 -0.22
CA ARG A 6 -5.24 7.22 0.93
C ARG A 6 -3.99 7.59 1.72
N ILE A 7 -3.84 8.86 2.01
CA ILE A 7 -2.71 9.39 2.76
C ILE A 7 -3.16 9.71 4.17
N TYR A 8 -2.43 9.21 5.15
CA TYR A 8 -2.68 9.51 6.56
C TYR A 8 -1.50 10.28 7.15
N THR A 9 -1.75 11.05 8.19
CA THR A 9 -0.67 11.65 8.99
C THR A 9 0.19 10.53 9.58
N GLY A 10 1.39 10.88 10.08
CA GLY A 10 2.29 9.89 10.68
C GLY A 10 3.05 9.03 9.69
N GLY A 11 3.07 9.39 8.41
CA GLY A 11 3.84 8.66 7.41
C GLY A 11 3.19 7.34 6.96
N ILE A 12 1.87 7.33 6.83
CA ILE A 12 1.11 6.14 6.44
C ILE A 12 0.45 6.33 5.09
N ILE A 13 0.68 5.37 4.18
CA ILE A 13 -0.07 5.24 2.94
C ILE A 13 -0.94 3.99 3.02
N TYR A 14 -2.21 4.14 2.69
CA TYR A 14 -3.19 3.07 2.63
C TYR A 14 -3.64 2.92 1.19
N ALA A 15 -3.25 1.82 0.55
CA ALA A 15 -3.56 1.58 -0.86
C ALA A 15 -4.63 0.50 -0.98
N VAL A 16 -5.79 0.86 -1.51
CA VAL A 16 -6.88 -0.09 -1.79
C VAL A 16 -6.73 -0.53 -3.24
N ILE A 17 -6.42 -1.80 -3.43
CA ILE A 17 -6.26 -2.39 -4.75
C ILE A 17 -7.63 -2.88 -5.21
N CYS A 18 -8.03 -2.49 -6.42
CA CYS A 18 -9.36 -2.80 -6.97
C CYS A 18 -9.25 -3.64 -8.22
N GLY A 19 -10.13 -4.65 -8.32
CA GLY A 19 -10.24 -5.48 -9.51
C GLY A 19 -9.24 -6.62 -9.55
N ASP A 20 -8.88 -7.01 -10.76
CA ASP A 20 -7.97 -8.14 -10.97
C ASP A 20 -6.52 -7.71 -10.83
N ILE A 21 -5.72 -8.59 -10.23
CA ILE A 21 -4.26 -8.44 -10.21
C ILE A 21 -3.69 -9.51 -11.13
N ASP A 22 -3.35 -9.12 -12.33
CA ASP A 22 -2.73 -9.98 -13.33
C ASP A 22 -1.54 -9.27 -13.97
N HIS A 23 -0.93 -9.90 -14.96
CA HIS A 23 0.25 -9.34 -15.63
C HIS A 23 -0.02 -7.95 -16.23
N HIS A 24 -1.24 -7.69 -16.72
CA HIS A 24 -1.58 -6.41 -17.36
C HIS A 24 -1.82 -5.32 -16.31
N THR A 25 -2.58 -5.62 -15.27
CA THR A 25 -2.98 -4.64 -14.26
C THR A 25 -1.88 -4.33 -13.25
N ALA A 26 -1.02 -5.30 -12.96
CA ALA A 26 0.03 -5.16 -11.95
C ALA A 26 0.95 -3.96 -12.21
N LYS A 27 1.24 -3.67 -13.46
CA LYS A 27 2.10 -2.57 -13.85
C LYS A 27 1.52 -1.21 -13.43
N GLY A 28 0.23 -0.99 -13.68
CA GLY A 28 -0.45 0.24 -13.31
C GLY A 28 -0.58 0.38 -11.79
N ILE A 29 -0.94 -0.71 -11.12
CA ILE A 29 -1.04 -0.75 -9.66
C ILE A 29 0.32 -0.40 -9.03
N ARG A 30 1.38 -1.02 -9.50
CA ARG A 30 2.74 -0.75 -9.03
C ARG A 30 3.12 0.71 -9.25
N SER A 31 2.83 1.26 -10.42
CA SER A 31 3.13 2.65 -10.75
C SER A 31 2.44 3.61 -9.79
N ASP A 32 1.17 3.40 -9.50
CA ASP A 32 0.40 4.25 -8.59
C ASP A 32 0.97 4.21 -7.17
N ILE A 33 1.30 3.03 -6.68
CA ILE A 33 1.85 2.86 -5.33
C ILE A 33 3.27 3.44 -5.25
N ASP A 34 4.12 3.16 -6.24
CA ASP A 34 5.49 3.66 -6.27
C ASP A 34 5.53 5.19 -6.29
N LYS A 35 4.65 5.81 -7.06
CA LYS A 35 4.54 7.27 -7.10
C LYS A 35 4.22 7.82 -5.71
N ALA A 36 3.26 7.22 -5.01
CA ALA A 36 2.89 7.65 -3.66
C ALA A 36 4.05 7.48 -2.68
N ILE A 37 4.77 6.35 -2.76
CA ILE A 37 5.93 6.10 -1.90
C ILE A 37 7.03 7.14 -2.13
N ILE A 38 7.33 7.45 -3.39
CA ILE A 38 8.37 8.42 -3.73
C ILE A 38 7.96 9.83 -3.28
N GLU A 39 6.72 10.22 -3.50
CA GLU A 39 6.25 11.56 -3.14
C GLU A 39 6.12 11.78 -1.64
N ARG A 40 5.75 10.75 -0.88
CA ARG A 40 5.41 10.88 0.53
C ARG A 40 6.46 10.32 1.48
N ASP A 41 7.35 9.46 1.00
CA ASP A 41 8.37 8.77 1.82
C ASP A 41 7.76 8.19 3.11
N PRO A 42 6.77 7.29 3.00
CA PRO A 42 6.05 6.79 4.17
C PRO A 42 6.90 5.83 4.99
N LYS A 43 6.52 5.67 6.25
CA LYS A 43 7.10 4.66 7.14
C LYS A 43 6.28 3.38 7.16
N LEU A 44 5.01 3.47 6.76
CA LEU A 44 4.10 2.34 6.72
C LEU A 44 3.28 2.37 5.43
N LEU A 45 3.28 1.25 4.73
CA LEU A 45 2.42 1.02 3.57
C LEU A 45 1.45 -0.10 3.91
N ILE A 46 0.17 0.19 3.85
CA ILE A 46 -0.89 -0.80 4.03
C ILE A 46 -1.49 -1.10 2.67
N LEU A 47 -1.49 -2.39 2.29
CA LEU A 47 -2.10 -2.87 1.05
C LEU A 47 -3.40 -3.59 1.39
N ASP A 48 -4.51 -3.06 0.91
CA ASP A 48 -5.86 -3.57 1.18
C ASP A 48 -6.37 -4.34 -0.03
N PHE A 49 -6.72 -5.61 0.19
CA PHE A 49 -7.15 -6.54 -0.85
C PHE A 49 -8.67 -6.77 -0.86
N SER A 50 -9.44 -5.96 -0.11
CA SER A 50 -10.89 -6.17 0.02
C SER A 50 -11.64 -6.08 -1.31
N ARG A 51 -11.12 -5.30 -2.27
CA ARG A 51 -11.74 -5.10 -3.58
C ARG A 51 -11.06 -5.87 -4.70
N VAL A 52 -10.13 -6.75 -4.37
CA VAL A 52 -9.46 -7.60 -5.34
C VAL A 52 -10.40 -8.76 -5.69
N THR A 53 -10.67 -8.92 -6.98
CA THR A 53 -11.60 -9.92 -7.49
C THR A 53 -10.90 -11.17 -8.02
N PHE A 54 -9.64 -11.03 -8.43
CA PHE A 54 -8.81 -12.13 -8.93
C PHE A 54 -7.35 -11.77 -8.71
N MET A 55 -6.52 -12.79 -8.43
CA MET A 55 -5.08 -12.57 -8.33
C MET A 55 -4.31 -13.79 -8.82
N ASP A 56 -3.38 -13.57 -9.74
CA ASP A 56 -2.39 -14.56 -10.13
C ASP A 56 -1.04 -14.27 -9.44
N SER A 57 0.02 -14.94 -9.88
CA SER A 57 1.36 -14.78 -9.30
C SER A 57 1.93 -13.36 -9.43
N SER A 58 1.35 -12.53 -10.29
CA SER A 58 1.77 -11.12 -10.40
C SER A 58 1.55 -10.36 -9.09
N GLY A 59 0.55 -10.78 -8.30
CA GLY A 59 0.30 -10.20 -6.98
C GLY A 59 1.43 -10.45 -5.99
N ILE A 60 2.09 -11.60 -6.09
CA ILE A 60 3.25 -11.91 -5.26
C ILE A 60 4.40 -10.95 -5.59
N GLY A 61 4.69 -10.76 -6.88
CA GLY A 61 5.72 -9.83 -7.31
C GLY A 61 5.43 -8.39 -6.91
N LEU A 62 4.16 -7.99 -6.99
CA LEU A 62 3.71 -6.68 -6.59
C LEU A 62 4.03 -6.42 -5.10
N VAL A 63 3.66 -7.35 -4.23
CA VAL A 63 3.90 -7.23 -2.78
C VAL A 63 5.40 -7.29 -2.48
N MET A 64 6.13 -8.20 -3.10
CA MET A 64 7.57 -8.35 -2.86
C MET A 64 8.35 -7.10 -3.26
N GLY A 65 8.02 -6.50 -4.40
CA GLY A 65 8.67 -5.27 -4.84
C GLY A 65 8.42 -4.12 -3.88
N ARG A 66 7.20 -4.00 -3.39
CA ARG A 66 6.84 -2.95 -2.41
C ARG A 66 7.51 -3.20 -1.07
N TYR A 67 7.59 -4.46 -0.65
CA TYR A 67 8.30 -4.84 0.56
C TYR A 67 9.77 -4.40 0.51
N ARG A 68 10.47 -4.73 -0.57
CA ARG A 68 11.88 -4.34 -0.73
C ARG A 68 12.06 -2.83 -0.74
N GLN A 69 11.21 -2.13 -1.47
CA GLN A 69 11.27 -0.68 -1.56
C GLN A 69 11.08 -0.02 -0.19
N MET A 70 10.12 -0.52 0.58
CA MET A 70 9.87 0.01 1.92
C MET A 70 10.98 -0.37 2.89
N ALA A 71 11.48 -1.60 2.83
CA ALA A 71 12.60 -2.04 3.68
C ALA A 71 13.85 -1.19 3.46
N ASP A 72 14.17 -0.86 2.21
CA ASP A 72 15.31 0.01 1.87
C ASP A 72 15.17 1.41 2.47
N ARG A 73 13.94 1.84 2.73
CA ARG A 73 13.64 3.15 3.35
C ARG A 73 13.46 3.06 4.86
N GLY A 74 13.66 1.87 5.45
CA GLY A 74 13.42 1.64 6.86
C GLY A 74 11.95 1.58 7.23
N GLY A 75 11.08 1.35 6.25
CA GLY A 75 9.64 1.26 6.43
C GLY A 75 9.11 -0.17 6.49
N GLU A 76 7.81 -0.28 6.62
CA GLU A 76 7.11 -1.56 6.82
C GLU A 76 5.92 -1.67 5.86
N VAL A 77 5.62 -2.90 5.44
CA VAL A 77 4.42 -3.21 4.64
C VAL A 77 3.51 -4.13 5.44
N ILE A 78 2.23 -3.80 5.44
CA ILE A 78 1.17 -4.62 6.05
C ILE A 78 0.14 -4.93 4.97
N LEU A 79 -0.30 -6.19 4.93
CA LEU A 79 -1.39 -6.64 4.07
C LEU A 79 -2.65 -6.79 4.92
N THR A 80 -3.78 -6.30 4.42
CA THR A 80 -5.06 -6.40 5.12
C THR A 80 -6.18 -6.83 4.17
N GLU A 81 -7.25 -7.35 4.76
CA GLU A 81 -8.42 -7.86 4.01
C GLU A 81 -8.03 -8.98 3.04
N VAL A 82 -7.07 -9.81 3.45
CA VAL A 82 -6.58 -10.94 2.66
C VAL A 82 -7.35 -12.18 3.06
N VAL A 83 -8.23 -12.66 2.20
CA VAL A 83 -9.13 -13.79 2.51
C VAL A 83 -9.14 -14.80 1.36
N GLY A 84 -9.70 -15.98 1.62
CA GLY A 84 -9.92 -17.00 0.63
C GLY A 84 -8.63 -17.51 -0.02
N TYR A 85 -8.69 -17.72 -1.33
CA TYR A 85 -7.54 -18.27 -2.06
C TYR A 85 -6.36 -17.28 -2.13
N ILE A 86 -6.62 -15.99 -2.07
CA ILE A 86 -5.55 -14.97 -2.06
C ILE A 86 -4.67 -15.18 -0.83
N ARG A 87 -5.28 -15.42 0.33
CA ARG A 87 -4.55 -15.74 1.55
C ARG A 87 -3.70 -17.00 1.38
N LYS A 88 -4.24 -18.03 0.76
CA LYS A 88 -3.51 -19.26 0.47
C LYS A 88 -2.30 -19.01 -0.43
N VAL A 89 -2.50 -18.21 -1.49
CA VAL A 89 -1.42 -17.86 -2.41
C VAL A 89 -0.27 -17.19 -1.66
N PHE A 90 -0.57 -16.22 -0.81
CA PHE A 90 0.45 -15.53 -0.02
C PHE A 90 1.12 -16.46 0.99
N GLN A 91 0.38 -17.35 1.64
CA GLN A 91 0.96 -18.31 2.58
C GLN A 91 1.90 -19.28 1.87
N LEU A 92 1.50 -19.81 0.71
CA LEU A 92 2.33 -20.73 -0.07
C LEU A 92 3.59 -20.07 -0.61
N SER A 93 3.53 -18.78 -0.94
CA SER A 93 4.68 -18.03 -1.44
C SER A 93 5.67 -17.62 -0.35
N GLY A 94 5.27 -17.70 0.92
CA GLY A 94 6.09 -17.28 2.05
C GLY A 94 6.05 -15.80 2.35
N ILE A 95 5.20 -15.03 1.67
CA ILE A 95 5.07 -13.57 1.92
C ILE A 95 4.66 -13.28 3.36
N ASP A 96 3.86 -14.14 3.98
CA ASP A 96 3.43 -14.01 5.37
C ASP A 96 4.60 -14.07 6.37
N ARG A 97 5.77 -14.51 5.94
CA ARG A 97 6.99 -14.49 6.75
C ARG A 97 7.74 -13.16 6.67
N LEU A 98 7.49 -12.39 5.61
CA LEU A 98 8.17 -11.12 5.35
C LEU A 98 7.30 -9.93 5.73
N THR A 99 6.00 -10.03 5.48
CA THR A 99 5.03 -8.97 5.77
C THR A 99 3.99 -9.51 6.75
N LYS A 100 3.35 -8.59 7.48
CA LYS A 100 2.24 -8.98 8.36
C LYS A 100 0.94 -8.97 7.58
N ILE A 101 0.13 -10.00 7.76
CA ILE A 101 -1.23 -10.06 7.26
C ILE A 101 -2.14 -9.81 8.45
N VAL A 102 -2.88 -8.69 8.43
CA VAL A 102 -3.64 -8.20 9.58
C VAL A 102 -5.09 -7.99 9.18
N GLY A 103 -6.02 -8.47 10.02
CA GLY A 103 -7.45 -8.29 9.76
C GLY A 103 -7.93 -6.88 10.10
N ASP A 104 -7.48 -6.33 11.22
CA ASP A 104 -7.84 -4.99 11.67
C ASP A 104 -6.59 -4.12 11.78
N VAL A 105 -6.52 -3.08 10.97
CA VAL A 105 -5.36 -2.18 10.91
C VAL A 105 -5.48 -0.97 11.82
N SER A 106 -6.57 -0.84 12.57
CA SER A 106 -6.81 0.34 13.39
C SER A 106 -5.70 0.61 14.40
N ARG A 107 -5.08 -0.44 14.96
CA ARG A 107 -3.95 -0.27 15.89
C ARG A 107 -2.70 0.33 15.22
N TYR A 108 -2.55 0.14 13.91
CA TYR A 108 -1.41 0.66 13.15
C TYR A 108 -1.65 2.10 12.72
N ILE A 109 -2.89 2.46 12.41
CA ILE A 109 -3.27 3.83 12.08
C ILE A 109 -3.39 4.65 13.36
N GLY A 110 -3.93 4.05 14.42
CA GLY A 110 -4.08 4.72 15.72
C GLY A 110 -4.97 5.94 15.62
N CYS A 111 -4.46 7.07 16.12
CA CYS A 111 -5.17 8.36 16.07
C CYS A 111 -4.80 9.20 14.83
N GLU A 112 -4.03 8.65 13.90
CA GLU A 112 -3.66 9.38 12.68
C GLU A 112 -4.87 9.68 11.83
N GLN A 113 -4.85 10.82 11.15
CA GLN A 113 -5.98 11.30 10.37
C GLN A 113 -5.70 11.16 8.88
N ARG A 114 -6.76 10.79 8.14
CA ARG A 114 -6.69 10.76 6.69
C ARG A 114 -6.64 12.19 6.16
N LEU A 115 -5.68 12.46 5.29
CA LEU A 115 -5.54 13.75 4.63
C LEU A 115 -6.41 13.78 3.37
N ASP A 116 -7.10 14.89 3.15
CA ASP A 116 -7.82 15.12 1.89
C ASP A 116 -6.91 15.83 0.89
N GLU A 117 -7.43 16.09 -0.31
CA GLU A 117 -6.65 16.75 -1.35
C GLU A 117 -6.22 18.17 -0.97
N GLU A 118 -7.04 18.90 -0.21
CA GLU A 118 -6.73 20.25 0.24
C GLU A 118 -5.57 20.22 1.24
N ASP A 119 -5.59 19.30 2.19
CA ASP A 119 -4.51 19.14 3.16
C ASP A 119 -3.18 18.85 2.47
N ILE A 120 -3.21 17.99 1.45
CA ILE A 120 -2.02 17.64 0.67
C ILE A 120 -1.50 18.84 -0.10
N LYS A 121 -2.38 19.64 -0.68
CA LYS A 121 -2.01 20.87 -1.40
C LYS A 121 -1.41 21.91 -0.46
N GLU A 122 -1.96 22.08 0.73
CA GLU A 122 -1.43 23.00 1.75
C GLU A 122 -0.02 22.60 2.17
N GLU A 123 0.24 21.31 2.41
CA GLU A 123 1.57 20.81 2.71
C GLU A 123 2.57 21.14 1.62
N LYS A 124 2.21 20.94 0.34
CA LYS A 124 3.07 21.25 -0.80
C LYS A 124 3.33 22.74 -0.93
N THR A 125 2.34 23.56 -0.63
CA THR A 125 2.49 25.03 -0.66
C THR A 125 3.43 25.49 0.43
N ASP A 126 3.31 24.95 1.64
CA ASP A 126 4.17 25.28 2.76
C ASP A 126 5.61 24.87 2.48
N GLU A 127 5.84 23.69 1.90
CA GLU A 127 7.16 23.25 1.47
C GLU A 127 7.74 24.22 0.42
N ALA A 128 6.93 24.63 -0.55
CA ALA A 128 7.36 25.58 -1.57
C ALA A 128 7.72 26.95 -0.97
N LYS A 129 7.05 27.37 0.07
CA LYS A 129 7.33 28.64 0.76
C LYS A 129 8.58 28.60 1.63
N ALA A 130 9.04 27.41 2.03
CA ALA A 130 10.22 27.24 2.84
C ALA A 130 11.53 27.48 2.06
N TYR A 131 11.42 27.55 0.78
CA TYR A 131 12.53 27.83 -0.13
C TYR A 131 12.37 29.18 -0.79
#